data_dbc4ce0c065f72f7f6b2091fcce4ee11
#
_entry.id   dbc4ce0c065f72f7f6b2091fcce4ee11
#
_cell.length_a   1.000
_cell.length_b   1.000
_cell.length_c   1.000
_cell.angle_alpha   90.00
_cell.angle_beta   90.00
_cell.angle_gamma   90.00
#
_symmetry.space_group_name_H-M   'P 1'
#
loop_
_entity.id
_entity.type
_entity.pdbx_description
1 polymer ?
#
loop_
_entity_poly.entity_id
_entity_poly.type
_entity_poly.pdbx_seq_one_letter_code
_entity_poly.pdbx_strand_id
1 'polypeptide(L)'
;VTPQITKDTLLIHRNEALQIIYDHVLKLGAQLALSSKLNPTPETLINAIDKYAELLGEKGTKAVNRNPYEPWRQFVNLVELKLEHTISGTFSDSKLFYRSSSELQKDLKLIRDCLIEIKADKIAESLLFPLERIVQSFGFHLAKLDIRQNSEYYEKAITQILQKST
;
A
#
# COMPACT_ATOMS: atom_id res chain seq x y z
N VAL A 1 2.17 -7.26 27.70
CA VAL A 1 2.54 -5.92 27.22
C VAL A 1 3.20 -5.22 28.40
N THR A 2 4.49 -4.90 28.26
CA THR A 2 5.16 -4.12 29.28
C THR A 2 4.62 -2.68 29.28
N PRO A 3 4.64 -1.95 30.43
CA PRO A 3 4.16 -0.56 30.48
C PRO A 3 4.86 0.41 29.51
N GLN A 4 5.96 -0.04 28.89
CA GLN A 4 6.76 0.75 27.97
C GLN A 4 6.26 0.73 26.50
N ILE A 5 5.33 -0.14 26.13
CA ILE A 5 4.74 -0.13 24.78
C ILE A 5 3.59 0.86 24.76
N THR A 6 3.86 2.05 24.27
CA THR A 6 2.89 3.13 24.12
C THR A 6 2.29 3.16 22.71
N LYS A 7 1.24 3.97 22.52
CA LYS A 7 0.69 4.28 21.21
C LYS A 7 1.78 4.80 20.24
N ASP A 8 2.69 5.63 20.75
CA ASP A 8 3.77 6.21 19.96
C ASP A 8 4.75 5.14 19.46
N THR A 9 5.08 4.16 20.30
CA THR A 9 5.89 3.01 19.91
C THR A 9 5.25 2.24 18.74
N LEU A 10 3.94 2.02 18.79
CA LEU A 10 3.21 1.33 17.71
C LEU A 10 3.18 2.16 16.42
N LEU A 11 3.05 3.48 16.52
CA LEU A 11 3.10 4.38 15.36
C LEU A 11 4.49 4.41 14.72
N ILE A 12 5.56 4.39 15.52
CA ILE A 12 6.93 4.30 15.01
C ILE A 12 7.11 3.02 14.21
N HIS A 13 6.77 1.87 14.78
CA HIS A 13 6.90 0.58 14.07
C HIS A 13 6.02 0.49 12.82
N ARG A 14 4.81 1.07 12.87
CA ARG A 14 3.96 1.17 11.68
C ARG A 14 4.65 1.98 10.57
N ASN A 15 5.22 3.12 10.91
CA ASN A 15 5.89 3.99 9.94
C ASN A 15 7.16 3.34 9.39
N GLU A 16 7.91 2.61 10.19
CA GLU A 16 9.07 1.81 9.74
C GLU A 16 8.63 0.74 8.73
N ALA A 17 7.55 0.01 9.03
CA ALA A 17 6.99 -0.99 8.10
C ALA A 17 6.56 -0.36 6.76
N LEU A 18 5.87 0.77 6.82
CA LEU A 18 5.44 1.50 5.63
C LEU A 18 6.63 2.04 4.83
N GLN A 19 7.69 2.51 5.50
CA GLN A 19 8.90 2.98 4.82
C GLN A 19 9.62 1.85 4.08
N ILE A 20 9.73 0.66 4.68
CA ILE A 20 10.29 -0.52 4.00
C ILE A 20 9.49 -0.85 2.73
N ILE A 21 8.15 -0.84 2.82
CA ILE A 21 7.28 -1.10 1.67
C ILE A 21 7.46 -0.01 0.61
N TYR A 22 7.51 1.25 1.01
CA TYR A 22 7.71 2.40 0.12
C TYR A 22 9.02 2.28 -0.66
N ASP A 23 10.13 1.94 0.01
CA ASP A 23 11.44 1.76 -0.63
C ASP A 23 11.43 0.63 -1.66
N HIS A 24 10.67 -0.44 -1.41
CA HIS A 24 10.48 -1.52 -2.38
C HIS A 24 9.62 -1.10 -3.58
N VAL A 25 8.59 -0.27 -3.35
CA VAL A 25 7.77 0.30 -4.44
C VAL A 25 8.60 1.24 -5.32
N LEU A 26 9.45 2.09 -4.73
CA LEU A 26 10.41 2.92 -5.48
C LEU A 26 11.33 2.08 -6.37
N LYS A 27 11.88 1.00 -5.84
CA LYS A 27 12.73 0.06 -6.61
C LYS A 27 11.95 -0.58 -7.75
N LEU A 28 10.71 -1.03 -7.48
CA LEU A 28 9.82 -1.59 -8.50
C LEU A 28 9.58 -0.57 -9.61
N GLY A 29 9.23 0.68 -9.29
CA GLY A 29 9.03 1.76 -10.25
C GLY A 29 10.27 2.05 -11.10
N ALA A 30 11.47 1.99 -10.51
CA ALA A 30 12.73 2.18 -11.25
C ALA A 30 13.00 1.04 -12.25
N GLN A 31 12.57 -0.18 -11.96
CA GLN A 31 12.85 -1.38 -12.77
C GLN A 31 11.74 -1.71 -13.77
N LEU A 32 10.51 -1.28 -13.52
CA LEU A 32 9.33 -1.64 -14.32
C LEU A 32 9.11 -0.64 -15.48
N ALA A 33 10.09 -0.51 -16.36
CA ALA A 33 10.09 0.42 -17.50
C ALA A 33 9.61 -0.29 -18.78
N LEU A 34 8.35 -0.72 -18.83
CA LEU A 34 7.73 -1.33 -20.02
C LEU A 34 7.06 -0.28 -20.87
N SER A 35 7.56 -0.12 -22.13
CA SER A 35 7.03 0.87 -23.05
C SER A 35 5.76 0.40 -23.75
N SER A 36 4.72 1.23 -23.74
CA SER A 36 3.48 1.02 -24.50
C SER A 36 3.66 1.04 -26.02
N LYS A 37 4.80 1.53 -26.50
CA LYS A 37 5.16 1.47 -27.94
C LYS A 37 5.60 0.08 -28.38
N LEU A 38 6.06 -0.74 -27.46
CA LEU A 38 6.59 -2.09 -27.71
C LEU A 38 5.66 -3.19 -27.19
N ASN A 39 4.87 -2.88 -26.18
CA ASN A 39 3.99 -3.83 -25.52
C ASN A 39 2.55 -3.29 -25.49
N PRO A 40 1.54 -4.11 -25.78
CA PRO A 40 0.16 -3.70 -25.61
C PRO A 40 -0.10 -3.39 -24.12
N THR A 41 -0.81 -2.32 -23.85
CA THR A 41 -1.19 -1.96 -22.49
C THR A 41 -2.58 -2.49 -22.19
N PRO A 42 -2.77 -3.33 -21.16
CA PRO A 42 -4.10 -3.78 -20.73
C PRO A 42 -5.02 -2.60 -20.40
N GLU A 43 -6.27 -2.67 -20.85
CA GLU A 43 -7.26 -1.62 -20.61
C GLU A 43 -7.54 -1.42 -19.12
N THR A 44 -7.48 -2.50 -18.34
CA THR A 44 -7.64 -2.46 -16.90
C THR A 44 -6.57 -1.59 -16.23
N LEU A 45 -5.33 -1.59 -16.74
CA LEU A 45 -4.24 -0.76 -16.24
C LEU A 45 -4.47 0.71 -16.61
N ILE A 46 -4.88 0.98 -17.84
CA ILE A 46 -5.17 2.35 -18.31
C ILE A 46 -6.28 2.97 -17.44
N ASN A 47 -7.39 2.26 -17.26
CA ASN A 47 -8.52 2.70 -16.45
C ASN A 47 -8.12 2.96 -14.98
N ALA A 48 -7.21 2.16 -14.43
CA ALA A 48 -6.70 2.35 -13.07
C ALA A 48 -5.80 3.59 -12.96
N ILE A 49 -4.95 3.84 -13.98
CA ILE A 49 -4.11 5.05 -14.06
C ILE A 49 -5.00 6.30 -14.09
N ASP A 50 -5.96 6.35 -15.00
CA ASP A 50 -6.86 7.50 -15.18
C ASP A 50 -7.63 7.78 -13.88
N LYS A 51 -8.22 6.74 -13.30
CA LYS A 51 -8.94 6.85 -12.03
C LYS A 51 -8.08 7.39 -10.88
N TYR A 52 -6.83 6.92 -10.75
CA TYR A 52 -5.95 7.35 -9.67
C TYR A 52 -5.35 8.73 -9.96
N ALA A 53 -5.07 9.06 -11.22
CA ALA A 53 -4.61 10.39 -11.61
C ALA A 53 -5.68 11.45 -11.30
N GLU A 54 -6.95 11.18 -11.63
CA GLU A 54 -8.08 12.05 -11.28
C GLU A 54 -8.24 12.20 -9.77
N LEU A 55 -8.22 11.07 -9.03
CA LEU A 55 -8.37 11.05 -7.58
C LEU A 55 -7.29 11.85 -6.86
N LEU A 56 -6.03 11.74 -7.31
CA LEU A 56 -4.88 12.42 -6.72
C LEU A 56 -4.65 13.84 -7.28
N GLY A 57 -5.47 14.25 -8.24
CA GLY A 57 -5.51 15.59 -8.81
C GLY A 57 -4.18 16.00 -9.48
N GLU A 58 -3.74 17.22 -9.24
CA GLU A 58 -2.52 17.76 -9.87
C GLU A 58 -1.27 16.90 -9.61
N LYS A 59 -1.12 16.35 -8.41
CA LYS A 59 -0.01 15.46 -8.07
C LYS A 59 -0.08 14.15 -8.86
N GLY A 60 -1.29 13.58 -9.01
CA GLY A 60 -1.52 12.38 -9.82
C GLY A 60 -1.17 12.61 -11.28
N THR A 61 -1.65 13.70 -11.87
CA THR A 61 -1.32 14.09 -13.24
C THR A 61 0.19 14.25 -13.44
N LYS A 62 0.88 14.92 -12.51
CA LYS A 62 2.35 15.05 -12.56
C LYS A 62 3.07 13.71 -12.48
N ALA A 63 2.57 12.79 -11.64
CA ALA A 63 3.17 11.46 -11.48
C ALA A 63 3.06 10.63 -12.78
N VAL A 64 1.92 10.68 -13.46
CA VAL A 64 1.72 10.02 -14.77
C VAL A 64 2.63 10.63 -15.84
N ASN A 65 2.68 11.97 -15.93
CA ASN A 65 3.46 12.67 -16.94
C ASN A 65 4.99 12.53 -16.78
N ARG A 66 5.47 12.07 -15.61
CA ARG A 66 6.90 11.82 -15.37
C ARG A 66 7.48 10.75 -16.31
N ASN A 67 6.68 9.76 -16.67
CA ASN A 67 7.10 8.62 -17.48
C ASN A 67 6.13 8.38 -18.66
N PRO A 68 6.09 9.28 -19.67
CA PRO A 68 5.22 9.10 -20.82
C PRO A 68 5.57 7.79 -21.54
N TYR A 69 4.56 7.05 -21.98
CA TYR A 69 4.68 5.74 -22.63
C TYR A 69 5.12 4.55 -21.74
N GLU A 70 5.18 4.71 -20.41
CA GLU A 70 5.53 3.62 -19.48
C GLU A 70 4.37 3.36 -18.49
N PRO A 71 3.24 2.76 -18.93
CA PRO A 71 2.01 2.69 -18.13
C PRO A 71 2.16 1.94 -16.81
N TRP A 72 2.94 0.86 -16.75
CA TRP A 72 3.20 0.17 -15.48
C TRP A 72 3.92 1.08 -14.49
N ARG A 73 4.92 1.83 -14.95
CA ARG A 73 5.64 2.80 -14.11
C ARG A 73 4.76 3.97 -13.70
N GLN A 74 3.88 4.44 -14.60
CA GLN A 74 2.88 5.47 -14.27
C GLN A 74 1.99 5.01 -13.12
N PHE A 75 1.51 3.77 -13.16
CA PHE A 75 0.68 3.23 -12.09
C PHE A 75 1.46 3.07 -10.79
N VAL A 76 2.71 2.60 -10.83
CA VAL A 76 3.58 2.53 -9.65
C VAL A 76 3.82 3.90 -9.03
N ASN A 77 4.05 4.96 -9.84
CA ASN A 77 4.19 6.33 -9.34
C ASN A 77 2.92 6.82 -8.59
N LEU A 78 1.72 6.38 -9.01
CA LEU A 78 0.47 6.69 -8.30
C LEU A 78 0.34 5.90 -6.98
N VAL A 79 0.81 4.65 -6.97
CA VAL A 79 0.91 3.83 -5.74
C VAL A 79 1.90 4.47 -4.76
N GLU A 80 3.04 4.99 -5.23
CA GLU A 80 4.00 5.75 -4.42
C GLU A 80 3.32 6.93 -3.72
N LEU A 81 2.59 7.77 -4.46
CA LEU A 81 1.88 8.92 -3.89
C LEU A 81 0.86 8.51 -2.83
N LYS A 82 0.10 7.45 -3.05
CA LYS A 82 -0.84 6.94 -2.04
C LYS A 82 -0.13 6.43 -0.79
N LEU A 83 1.05 5.82 -0.94
CA LEU A 83 1.87 5.39 0.20
C LEU A 83 2.45 6.59 0.96
N GLU A 84 2.93 7.64 0.28
CA GLU A 84 3.36 8.90 0.91
C GLU A 84 2.23 9.49 1.75
N HIS A 85 1.01 9.55 1.22
CA HIS A 85 -0.16 9.99 1.95
C HIS A 85 -0.47 9.09 3.16
N THR A 86 -0.26 7.77 3.02
CA THR A 86 -0.45 6.79 4.10
C THR A 86 0.55 6.98 5.24
N ILE A 87 1.80 7.27 4.91
CA ILE A 87 2.88 7.52 5.87
C ILE A 87 2.66 8.85 6.60
N SER A 88 2.31 9.90 5.85
CA SER A 88 2.11 11.25 6.43
C SER A 88 0.93 11.31 7.40
N GLY A 89 -0.11 10.50 7.18
CA GLY A 89 -1.30 10.45 8.04
C GLY A 89 -2.12 11.75 8.09
N THR A 90 -1.88 12.69 7.16
CA THR A 90 -2.46 14.05 7.19
C THR A 90 -3.75 14.20 6.40
N PHE A 91 -4.19 13.16 5.70
CA PHE A 91 -5.35 13.22 4.82
C PHE A 91 -6.62 12.70 5.51
N SER A 92 -7.71 13.44 5.38
CA SER A 92 -9.04 13.06 5.88
C SER A 92 -9.82 12.18 4.88
N ASP A 93 -9.60 12.38 3.57
CA ASP A 93 -10.25 11.55 2.56
C ASP A 93 -9.56 10.19 2.45
N SER A 94 -10.30 9.14 2.84
CA SER A 94 -9.82 7.76 2.84
C SER A 94 -9.50 7.18 1.46
N LYS A 95 -9.86 7.87 0.39
CA LYS A 95 -9.52 7.44 -0.98
C LYS A 95 -8.10 7.79 -1.38
N LEU A 96 -7.51 8.82 -0.75
CA LEU A 96 -6.18 9.35 -1.07
C LEU A 96 -5.03 8.54 -0.47
N PHE A 97 -5.30 7.61 0.45
CA PHE A 97 -4.30 6.80 1.13
C PHE A 97 -4.77 5.35 1.31
N TYR A 98 -3.87 4.46 1.69
CA TYR A 98 -4.19 3.08 2.00
C TYR A 98 -4.60 2.94 3.46
N ARG A 99 -5.85 2.50 3.72
CA ARG A 99 -6.35 2.22 5.07
C ARG A 99 -5.80 0.91 5.63
N SER A 100 -5.47 -0.02 4.73
CA SER A 100 -4.96 -1.35 5.08
C SER A 100 -4.00 -1.88 4.01
N SER A 101 -3.17 -2.84 4.40
CA SER A 101 -2.30 -3.54 3.46
C SER A 101 -3.06 -4.32 2.38
N SER A 102 -4.30 -4.73 2.65
CA SER A 102 -5.14 -5.41 1.66
C SER A 102 -5.55 -4.50 0.49
N GLU A 103 -5.64 -3.20 0.69
CA GLU A 103 -5.88 -2.25 -0.41
C GLU A 103 -4.64 -2.15 -1.31
N LEU A 104 -3.45 -2.07 -0.74
CA LEU A 104 -2.20 -2.10 -1.49
C LEU A 104 -2.01 -3.44 -2.23
N GLN A 105 -2.36 -4.57 -1.59
CA GLN A 105 -2.29 -5.89 -2.23
C GLN A 105 -3.17 -5.98 -3.48
N LYS A 106 -4.32 -5.30 -3.52
CA LYS A 106 -5.18 -5.24 -4.71
C LYS A 106 -4.49 -4.50 -5.86
N ASP A 107 -3.79 -3.41 -5.56
CA ASP A 107 -3.06 -2.64 -6.57
C ASP A 107 -1.85 -3.44 -7.09
N LEU A 108 -1.11 -4.14 -6.21
CA LEU A 108 -0.02 -5.02 -6.63
C LEU A 108 -0.54 -6.18 -7.48
N LYS A 109 -1.68 -6.77 -7.09
CA LYS A 109 -2.34 -7.82 -7.86
C LYS A 109 -2.74 -7.33 -9.26
N LEU A 110 -3.26 -6.11 -9.39
CA LEU A 110 -3.59 -5.53 -10.69
C LEU A 110 -2.34 -5.44 -11.57
N ILE A 111 -1.20 -4.96 -11.05
CA ILE A 111 0.07 -4.95 -11.79
C ILE A 111 0.44 -6.35 -12.25
N ARG A 112 0.33 -7.35 -11.37
CA ARG A 112 0.62 -8.76 -11.68
C ARG A 112 -0.26 -9.27 -12.81
N ASP A 113 -1.58 -9.09 -12.67
CA ASP A 113 -2.55 -9.61 -13.64
C ASP A 113 -2.29 -8.98 -15.03
N CYS A 114 -1.98 -7.68 -15.09
CA CYS A 114 -1.62 -6.99 -16.33
C CYS A 114 -0.27 -7.46 -16.93
N LEU A 115 0.72 -7.83 -16.10
CA LEU A 115 1.98 -8.40 -16.59
C LEU A 115 1.77 -9.81 -17.16
N ILE A 116 0.94 -10.63 -16.51
CA ILE A 116 0.60 -11.97 -17.00
C ILE A 116 -0.15 -11.91 -18.33
N GLU A 117 -1.09 -10.96 -18.47
CA GLU A 117 -1.86 -10.74 -19.70
C GLU A 117 -0.95 -10.52 -20.92
N ILE A 118 0.16 -9.78 -20.74
CA ILE A 118 1.16 -9.54 -21.80
C ILE A 118 2.26 -10.59 -21.85
N LYS A 119 2.11 -11.73 -21.14
CA LYS A 119 3.08 -12.84 -21.07
C LYS A 119 4.44 -12.42 -20.46
N ALA A 120 4.42 -11.46 -19.54
CA ALA A 120 5.60 -11.00 -18.81
C ALA A 120 5.71 -11.64 -17.41
N ASP A 121 5.37 -12.92 -17.28
CA ASP A 121 5.34 -13.69 -16.03
C ASP A 121 6.67 -13.62 -15.27
N LYS A 122 7.80 -13.74 -15.99
CA LYS A 122 9.13 -13.65 -15.38
C LYS A 122 9.41 -12.29 -14.73
N ILE A 123 8.85 -11.22 -15.29
CA ILE A 123 8.96 -9.88 -14.69
C ILE A 123 8.13 -9.83 -13.42
N ALA A 124 6.90 -10.35 -13.46
CA ALA A 124 6.04 -10.44 -12.29
C ALA A 124 6.70 -11.25 -11.16
N GLU A 125 7.31 -12.37 -11.46
CA GLU A 125 8.01 -13.22 -10.48
C GLU A 125 9.27 -12.56 -9.91
N SER A 126 10.09 -11.93 -10.75
CA SER A 126 11.38 -11.39 -10.32
C SER A 126 11.28 -10.04 -9.62
N LEU A 127 10.39 -9.15 -10.07
CA LEU A 127 10.31 -7.79 -9.56
C LEU A 127 9.16 -7.57 -8.58
N LEU A 128 7.98 -8.14 -8.87
CA LEU A 128 6.77 -7.86 -8.09
C LEU A 128 6.59 -8.84 -6.92
N PHE A 129 6.84 -10.13 -7.13
CA PHE A 129 6.63 -11.16 -6.12
C PHE A 129 7.33 -10.88 -4.77
N PRO A 130 8.61 -10.40 -4.73
CA PRO A 130 9.25 -10.06 -3.45
C PRO A 130 8.48 -9.02 -2.65
N LEU A 131 8.01 -7.96 -3.32
CA LEU A 131 7.21 -6.91 -2.67
C LEU A 131 5.86 -7.44 -2.17
N GLU A 132 5.16 -8.24 -2.98
CA GLU A 132 3.90 -8.87 -2.56
C GLU A 132 4.09 -9.73 -1.30
N ARG A 133 5.19 -10.50 -1.23
CA ARG A 133 5.51 -11.32 -0.05
C ARG A 133 5.77 -10.48 1.18
N ILE A 134 6.46 -9.35 1.05
CA ILE A 134 6.68 -8.40 2.15
C ILE A 134 5.33 -7.87 2.65
N VAL A 135 4.49 -7.37 1.75
CA VAL A 135 3.18 -6.82 2.11
C VAL A 135 2.24 -7.88 2.71
N GLN A 136 2.27 -9.12 2.20
CA GLN A 136 1.48 -10.23 2.75
C GLN A 136 1.95 -10.66 4.15
N SER A 137 3.26 -10.71 4.37
CA SER A 137 3.84 -11.22 5.62
C SER A 137 3.75 -10.19 6.76
N PHE A 138 4.04 -8.94 6.47
CA PHE A 138 4.16 -7.89 7.49
C PHE A 138 2.97 -6.93 7.52
N GLY A 139 2.21 -6.82 6.41
CA GLY A 139 1.18 -5.80 6.29
C GLY A 139 1.75 -4.40 6.49
N PHE A 140 1.04 -3.55 7.24
CA PHE A 140 1.53 -2.24 7.67
C PHE A 140 2.05 -2.27 9.12
N HIS A 141 2.46 -3.46 9.60
CA HIS A 141 2.95 -3.68 10.94
C HIS A 141 4.16 -4.62 10.88
N LEU A 142 5.23 -4.31 11.60
CA LEU A 142 6.41 -5.18 11.67
C LEU A 142 6.15 -6.47 12.46
N ALA A 143 5.18 -6.45 13.38
CA ALA A 143 4.83 -7.59 14.23
C ALA A 143 3.36 -7.57 14.63
N LYS A 144 2.79 -8.74 14.85
CA LYS A 144 1.49 -8.90 15.49
C LYS A 144 1.69 -8.89 17.01
N LEU A 145 0.91 -8.06 17.71
CA LEU A 145 0.91 -8.05 19.17
C LEU A 145 -0.11 -9.07 19.67
N ASP A 146 0.35 -9.97 20.52
CA ASP A 146 -0.51 -10.85 21.32
C ASP A 146 -0.73 -10.20 22.68
N ILE A 147 -1.95 -9.71 22.92
CA ILE A 147 -2.32 -9.08 24.19
C ILE A 147 -2.93 -10.14 25.08
N ARG A 148 -2.21 -10.53 26.13
CA ARG A 148 -2.69 -11.44 27.16
C ARG A 148 -2.92 -10.66 28.44
N GLN A 149 -4.15 -10.66 28.91
CA GLN A 149 -4.55 -10.08 30.18
C GLN A 149 -5.42 -11.08 30.96
N ASN A 150 -5.51 -10.91 32.28
CA ASN A 150 -6.40 -11.73 33.08
C ASN A 150 -7.87 -11.34 32.82
N SER A 151 -8.80 -12.26 33.14
CA SER A 151 -10.23 -12.09 32.88
C SER A 151 -10.83 -10.87 33.58
N GLU A 152 -10.35 -10.53 34.78
CA GLU A 152 -10.81 -9.37 35.57
C GLU A 152 -10.61 -8.03 34.84
N TYR A 153 -9.53 -7.91 34.05
CA TYR A 153 -9.26 -6.73 33.23
C TYR A 153 -10.24 -6.60 32.07
N TYR A 154 -10.57 -7.74 31.45
CA TYR A 154 -11.57 -7.79 30.38
C TYR A 154 -12.96 -7.43 30.88
N GLU A 155 -13.36 -7.98 32.02
CA GLU A 155 -14.67 -7.66 32.66
C GLU A 155 -14.79 -6.18 32.99
N LYS A 156 -13.76 -5.57 33.59
CA LYS A 156 -13.73 -4.14 33.88
C LYS A 156 -13.82 -3.28 32.59
N ALA A 157 -13.07 -3.65 31.56
CA ALA A 157 -13.09 -2.93 30.28
C ALA A 157 -14.47 -3.02 29.60
N ILE A 158 -15.07 -4.20 29.54
CA ILE A 158 -16.40 -4.40 28.97
C ILE A 158 -17.46 -3.63 29.77
N THR A 159 -17.41 -3.68 31.09
CA THR A 159 -18.31 -2.94 31.95
C THR A 159 -18.25 -1.44 31.70
N GLN A 160 -17.04 -0.88 31.56
CA GLN A 160 -16.85 0.54 31.26
C GLN A 160 -17.39 0.93 29.87
N ILE A 161 -17.24 0.06 28.86
CA ILE A 161 -17.78 0.29 27.51
C ILE A 161 -19.31 0.29 27.55
N LEU A 162 -19.92 -0.68 28.20
CA LEU A 162 -21.39 -0.80 28.33
C LEU A 162 -21.98 0.39 29.09
N GLN A 163 -21.32 0.86 30.15
CA GLN A 163 -21.78 2.02 30.92
C GLN A 163 -21.73 3.34 30.16
N LYS A 164 -20.82 3.45 29.13
CA LYS A 164 -20.71 4.65 28.30
C LYS A 164 -21.62 4.62 27.06
N SER A 165 -22.20 3.47 26.76
CA SER A 165 -23.09 3.30 25.59
C SER A 165 -24.57 3.39 25.95
N THR A 166 -24.88 3.58 27.24
CA THR A 166 -26.22 3.86 27.79
C THR A 166 -26.33 5.33 28.15
#